data_0cc2437af989668589385c6dcae0b7f9
#
_entry.id   0cc2437af989668589385c6dcae0b7f9
#
_cell.length_a   1.000
_cell.length_b   1.000
_cell.length_c   1.000
_cell.angle_alpha   90.00
_cell.angle_beta   90.00
_cell.angle_gamma   90.00
#
_symmetry.space_group_name_H-M   'P 1'
#
loop_
_entity.id
_entity.type
_entity.pdbx_description
1 polymer ?
#
loop_
_entity_poly.entity_id
_entity_poly.type
_entity_poly.pdbx_seq_one_letter_code
_entity_poly.pdbx_strand_id
1 'polypeptide(L)'
;MFGIGKKKAYAEHMAPQWMKILTDCRDLVNKTADPDVFFPRYELLKETAANLASISKYVKFRGTKPAEVLKMAQEQEEAATRDFILRSFQRALLGAEKAKTAKGKRSQFDRFLEKLEPYYCQMSAGNAKLVQQLHADAIKRIGG
;
A
#
# COMPACT_ATOMS: atom_id res chain seq x y z
N MET A 1 37.84 -4.19 -15.51
CA MET A 1 37.03 -3.03 -15.96
C MET A 1 35.82 -3.39 -16.79
N PHE A 2 35.72 -4.64 -17.15
CA PHE A 2 34.52 -5.15 -17.80
C PHE A 2 33.25 -5.01 -16.95
N GLY A 3 33.40 -5.01 -15.59
CA GLY A 3 32.26 -4.91 -14.68
C GLY A 3 31.50 -3.59 -14.72
N ILE A 4 32.18 -2.45 -14.95
CA ILE A 4 31.55 -1.12 -14.94
C ILE A 4 30.67 -0.92 -16.20
N GLY A 5 31.18 -1.35 -17.38
CA GLY A 5 30.40 -1.25 -18.62
C GLY A 5 29.16 -2.13 -18.58
N LYS A 6 29.27 -3.35 -18.07
CA LYS A 6 28.14 -4.26 -17.91
C LYS A 6 27.12 -3.74 -16.89
N LYS A 7 27.58 -3.18 -15.77
CA LYS A 7 26.70 -2.61 -14.74
C LYS A 7 25.94 -1.40 -15.27
N LYS A 8 26.62 -0.53 -16.04
CA LYS A 8 25.97 0.63 -16.67
C LYS A 8 24.91 0.19 -17.69
N ALA A 9 25.24 -0.75 -18.56
CA ALA A 9 24.32 -1.27 -19.56
C ALA A 9 23.09 -1.94 -18.90
N TYR A 10 23.32 -2.73 -17.85
CA TYR A 10 22.24 -3.32 -17.07
C TYR A 10 21.35 -2.26 -16.44
N ALA A 11 21.96 -1.24 -15.81
CA ALA A 11 21.23 -0.14 -15.18
C ALA A 11 20.39 0.62 -16.20
N GLU A 12 20.95 0.96 -17.37
CA GLU A 12 20.23 1.65 -18.43
C GLU A 12 19.07 0.82 -18.99
N HIS A 13 19.24 -0.49 -19.04
CA HIS A 13 18.19 -1.41 -19.49
C HIS A 13 17.06 -1.52 -18.46
N MET A 14 17.40 -1.66 -17.19
CA MET A 14 16.42 -1.91 -16.13
C MET A 14 15.71 -0.64 -15.63
N ALA A 15 16.37 0.51 -15.69
CA ALA A 15 15.82 1.75 -15.14
C ALA A 15 14.43 2.11 -15.67
N PRO A 16 14.17 2.10 -17.00
CA PRO A 16 12.82 2.42 -17.51
C PRO A 16 11.76 1.46 -17.01
N GLN A 17 12.09 0.17 -16.91
CA GLN A 17 11.16 -0.86 -16.45
C GLN A 17 10.83 -0.67 -14.98
N TRP A 18 11.85 -0.45 -14.13
CA TRP A 18 11.66 -0.22 -12.71
C TRP A 18 10.95 1.10 -12.43
N MET A 19 11.22 2.16 -13.22
CA MET A 19 10.52 3.44 -13.09
C MET A 19 9.02 3.29 -13.37
N LYS A 20 8.68 2.49 -14.35
CA LYS A 20 7.27 2.20 -14.66
C LYS A 20 6.60 1.45 -13.52
N ILE A 21 7.26 0.42 -12.99
CA ILE A 21 6.75 -0.36 -11.85
C ILE A 21 6.55 0.56 -10.64
N LEU A 22 7.54 1.43 -10.36
CA LEU A 22 7.48 2.37 -9.26
C LEU A 22 6.26 3.29 -9.38
N THR A 23 6.06 3.88 -10.56
CA THR A 23 4.94 4.77 -10.84
C THR A 23 3.60 4.05 -10.69
N ASP A 24 3.48 2.87 -11.26
CA ASP A 24 2.25 2.07 -11.19
C ASP A 24 1.93 1.68 -9.74
N CYS A 25 2.94 1.30 -8.96
CA CYS A 25 2.75 0.97 -7.55
C CYS A 25 2.31 2.19 -6.74
N ARG A 26 2.90 3.36 -6.97
CA ARG A 26 2.52 4.60 -6.29
C ARG A 26 1.06 4.95 -6.56
N ASP A 27 0.63 4.84 -7.81
CA ASP A 27 -0.76 5.10 -8.17
C ASP A 27 -1.72 4.13 -7.48
N LEU A 28 -1.39 2.84 -7.50
CA LEU A 28 -2.24 1.80 -6.91
C LEU A 28 -2.35 1.95 -5.39
N VAL A 29 -1.23 2.16 -4.67
CA VAL A 29 -1.28 2.27 -3.21
C VAL A 29 -2.02 3.52 -2.73
N ASN A 30 -2.10 4.54 -3.57
CA ASN A 30 -2.82 5.78 -3.23
C ASN A 30 -4.32 5.71 -3.52
N LYS A 31 -4.77 4.73 -4.31
CA LYS A 31 -6.16 4.66 -4.77
C LYS A 31 -6.91 3.42 -4.30
N THR A 32 -6.22 2.30 -4.12
CA THR A 32 -6.87 1.03 -3.83
C THR A 32 -7.53 1.01 -2.45
N ALA A 33 -8.64 0.28 -2.35
CA ALA A 33 -9.27 -0.07 -1.09
C ALA A 33 -9.12 -1.58 -0.82
N ASP A 34 -8.42 -2.32 -1.68
CA ASP A 34 -8.22 -3.76 -1.58
C ASP A 34 -6.89 -4.07 -0.88
N PRO A 35 -6.90 -4.74 0.30
CA PRO A 35 -5.67 -5.07 1.02
C PRO A 35 -4.76 -6.01 0.23
N ASP A 36 -5.32 -6.87 -0.62
CA ASP A 36 -4.54 -7.79 -1.45
C ASP A 36 -3.78 -7.05 -2.57
N VAL A 37 -4.16 -5.82 -2.84
CA VAL A 37 -3.43 -4.92 -3.75
C VAL A 37 -2.48 -4.01 -2.96
N PHE A 38 -2.97 -3.37 -1.90
CA PHE A 38 -2.20 -2.37 -1.15
C PHE A 38 -0.90 -2.94 -0.56
N PHE A 39 -0.98 -4.00 0.23
CA PHE A 39 0.19 -4.50 0.96
C PHE A 39 1.28 -5.05 0.02
N PRO A 40 0.97 -5.92 -0.96
CA PRO A 40 2.00 -6.36 -1.89
C PRO A 40 2.59 -5.24 -2.73
N ARG A 41 1.77 -4.28 -3.16
CA ARG A 41 2.25 -3.15 -3.99
C ARG A 41 3.08 -2.17 -3.18
N TYR A 42 2.79 -1.98 -1.91
CA TYR A 42 3.62 -1.12 -1.05
C TYR A 42 5.01 -1.74 -0.85
N GLU A 43 5.09 -3.05 -0.63
CA GLU A 43 6.37 -3.77 -0.55
C GLU A 43 7.13 -3.69 -1.86
N LEU A 44 6.46 -3.88 -2.99
CA LEU A 44 7.06 -3.77 -4.32
C LEU A 44 7.56 -2.35 -4.60
N LEU A 45 6.83 -1.33 -4.14
CA LEU A 45 7.24 0.07 -4.24
C LEU A 45 8.58 0.30 -3.53
N LYS A 46 8.72 -0.17 -2.29
CA LYS A 46 9.95 -0.03 -1.52
C LYS A 46 11.11 -0.79 -2.16
N GLU A 47 10.85 -2.02 -2.58
CA GLU A 47 11.85 -2.88 -3.23
C GLU A 47 12.33 -2.26 -4.55
N THR A 48 11.42 -1.77 -5.37
CA THR A 48 11.74 -1.14 -6.65
C THR A 48 12.52 0.16 -6.44
N ALA A 49 12.13 0.98 -5.48
CA ALA A 49 12.87 2.20 -5.14
C ALA A 49 14.29 1.86 -4.66
N ALA A 50 14.47 0.81 -3.88
CA ALA A 50 15.78 0.34 -3.44
C ALA A 50 16.64 -0.12 -4.63
N ASN A 51 16.04 -0.86 -5.56
CA ASN A 51 16.73 -1.31 -6.77
C ASN A 51 17.18 -0.13 -7.63
N LEU A 52 16.31 0.87 -7.82
CA LEU A 52 16.65 2.08 -8.55
C LEU A 52 17.74 2.89 -7.85
N ALA A 53 17.69 2.98 -6.52
CA ALA A 53 18.71 3.66 -5.74
C ALA A 53 20.09 2.97 -5.91
N SER A 54 20.11 1.64 -6.00
CA SER A 54 21.35 0.87 -6.16
C SER A 54 22.04 1.12 -7.49
N ILE A 55 21.30 1.52 -8.52
CA ILE A 55 21.85 1.82 -9.86
C ILE A 55 21.95 3.32 -10.15
N SER A 56 21.65 4.17 -9.18
CA SER A 56 21.57 5.63 -9.39
C SER A 56 22.87 6.28 -9.83
N LYS A 57 24.01 5.67 -9.54
CA LYS A 57 25.32 6.18 -9.99
C LYS A 57 25.55 5.95 -11.49
N TYR A 58 24.81 5.08 -12.12
CA TYR A 58 24.96 4.77 -13.56
C TYR A 58 23.89 5.44 -14.43
N VAL A 59 22.80 5.90 -13.85
CA VAL A 59 21.65 6.46 -14.58
C VAL A 59 21.20 7.74 -13.90
N LYS A 60 20.94 8.79 -14.70
CA LYS A 60 20.39 10.04 -14.19
C LYS A 60 18.87 9.94 -14.17
N PHE A 61 18.29 10.34 -13.04
CA PHE A 61 16.83 10.41 -12.87
C PHE A 61 16.38 11.87 -12.86
N ARG A 62 15.24 12.12 -13.49
CA ARG A 62 14.57 13.42 -13.45
C ARG A 62 13.58 13.42 -12.29
N GLY A 63 13.53 14.53 -11.55
CA GLY A 63 12.61 14.67 -10.41
C GLY A 63 13.17 14.08 -9.13
N THR A 64 12.30 13.47 -8.31
CA THR A 64 12.70 12.93 -7.00
C THR A 64 13.64 11.74 -7.17
N LYS A 65 14.76 11.76 -6.46
CA LYS A 65 15.76 10.68 -6.51
C LYS A 65 15.19 9.40 -5.91
N PRO A 66 15.51 8.22 -6.46
CA PRO A 66 15.00 6.94 -5.94
C PRO A 66 15.30 6.70 -4.47
N ALA A 67 16.46 7.12 -3.97
CA ALA A 67 16.80 7.00 -2.54
C ALA A 67 15.86 7.82 -1.66
N GLU A 68 15.44 8.99 -2.12
CA GLU A 68 14.47 9.83 -1.41
C GLU A 68 13.06 9.21 -1.45
N VAL A 69 12.68 8.60 -2.57
CA VAL A 69 11.40 7.89 -2.70
C VAL A 69 11.35 6.74 -1.70
N LEU A 70 12.42 5.96 -1.60
CA LEU A 70 12.52 4.87 -0.64
C LEU A 70 12.41 5.37 0.79
N LYS A 71 13.14 6.43 1.13
CA LYS A 71 13.11 7.03 2.45
C LYS A 71 11.70 7.51 2.82
N MET A 72 11.05 8.23 1.91
CA MET A 72 9.68 8.70 2.11
C MET A 72 8.70 7.53 2.28
N ALA A 73 8.82 6.49 1.45
CA ALA A 73 7.96 5.32 1.54
C ALA A 73 8.11 4.63 2.91
N GLN A 74 9.33 4.52 3.42
CA GLN A 74 9.60 3.93 4.73
C GLN A 74 9.06 4.80 5.87
N GLU A 75 9.31 6.11 5.82
CA GLU A 75 8.89 7.04 6.87
C GLU A 75 7.37 7.24 6.91
N GLN A 76 6.70 7.18 5.77
CA GLN A 76 5.27 7.43 5.64
C GLN A 76 4.42 6.16 5.61
N GLU A 77 5.04 4.99 5.79
CA GLU A 77 4.34 3.71 5.68
C GLU A 77 3.17 3.59 6.65
N GLU A 78 3.37 4.01 7.90
CA GLU A 78 2.31 3.97 8.92
C GLU A 78 1.13 4.87 8.54
N ALA A 79 1.41 6.11 8.10
CA ALA A 79 0.38 7.05 7.68
C ALA A 79 -0.32 6.59 6.41
N ALA A 80 0.43 6.05 5.45
CA ALA A 80 -0.15 5.51 4.20
C ALA A 80 -1.06 4.31 4.49
N THR A 81 -0.65 3.45 5.41
CA THR A 81 -1.46 2.29 5.83
C THR A 81 -2.74 2.75 6.52
N ARG A 82 -2.66 3.77 7.37
CA ARG A 82 -3.83 4.37 8.00
C ARG A 82 -4.81 4.91 6.97
N ASP A 83 -4.32 5.68 6.00
CA ASP A 83 -5.16 6.22 4.94
C ASP A 83 -5.82 5.10 4.14
N PHE A 84 -5.08 4.03 3.86
CA PHE A 84 -5.62 2.85 3.20
C PHE A 84 -6.73 2.20 4.02
N ILE A 85 -6.53 2.01 5.33
CA ILE A 85 -7.53 1.43 6.23
C ILE A 85 -8.83 2.26 6.17
N LEU A 86 -8.71 3.58 6.19
CA LEU A 86 -9.87 4.47 6.12
C LEU A 86 -10.58 4.38 4.78
N ARG A 87 -9.86 4.26 3.66
CA ARG A 87 -10.48 4.03 2.34
C ARG A 87 -11.20 2.70 2.28
N SER A 88 -10.59 1.66 2.81
CA SER A 88 -11.18 0.32 2.87
C SER A 88 -12.46 0.32 3.73
N PHE A 89 -12.42 1.01 4.86
CA PHE A 89 -13.58 1.17 5.73
C PHE A 89 -14.68 1.99 5.05
N GLN A 90 -14.34 3.06 4.34
CA GLN A 90 -15.29 3.86 3.57
C GLN A 90 -16.03 3.00 2.54
N ARG A 91 -15.32 2.09 1.89
CA ARG A 91 -15.93 1.12 0.95
C ARG A 91 -16.93 0.22 1.67
N ALA A 92 -16.60 -0.25 2.86
CA ALA A 92 -17.51 -1.06 3.68
C ALA A 92 -18.76 -0.26 4.08
N LEU A 93 -18.60 1.01 4.46
CA LEU A 93 -19.70 1.91 4.77
C LEU A 93 -20.64 2.07 3.60
N LEU A 94 -20.11 2.30 2.40
CA LEU A 94 -20.94 2.44 1.19
C LEU A 94 -21.69 1.15 0.88
N GLY A 95 -21.05 0.00 1.05
CA GLY A 95 -21.71 -1.29 0.90
C GLY A 95 -22.83 -1.50 1.92
N ALA A 96 -22.59 -1.09 3.17
CA ALA A 96 -23.57 -1.21 4.25
C ALA A 96 -24.78 -0.29 4.01
N GLU A 97 -24.57 0.92 3.48
CA GLU A 97 -25.68 1.84 3.13
C GLU A 97 -26.60 1.25 2.09
N LYS A 98 -26.08 0.46 1.15
CA LYS A 98 -26.87 -0.19 0.09
C LYS A 98 -27.56 -1.45 0.58
N ALA A 99 -27.11 -2.05 1.68
CA ALA A 99 -27.71 -3.26 2.22
C ALA A 99 -29.05 -2.94 2.90
N LYS A 100 -30.05 -3.78 2.64
CA LYS A 100 -31.41 -3.56 3.14
C LYS A 100 -31.65 -4.14 4.53
N THR A 101 -30.81 -5.07 4.98
CA THR A 101 -30.97 -5.76 6.26
C THR A 101 -29.81 -5.48 7.20
N ALA A 102 -30.06 -5.59 8.51
CA ALA A 102 -29.00 -5.48 9.52
C ALA A 102 -27.91 -6.53 9.28
N LYS A 103 -28.30 -7.75 8.93
CA LYS A 103 -27.37 -8.84 8.60
C LYS A 103 -26.48 -8.50 7.41
N GLY A 104 -27.06 -7.91 6.36
CA GLY A 104 -26.31 -7.48 5.18
C GLY A 104 -25.31 -6.37 5.50
N LYS A 105 -25.71 -5.40 6.31
CA LYS A 105 -24.84 -4.32 6.78
C LYS A 105 -23.67 -4.89 7.59
N ARG A 106 -23.95 -5.77 8.53
CA ARG A 106 -22.95 -6.43 9.38
C ARG A 106 -21.96 -7.21 8.54
N SER A 107 -22.44 -7.91 7.51
CA SER A 107 -21.60 -8.68 6.59
C SER A 107 -20.54 -7.83 5.91
N GLN A 108 -20.87 -6.57 5.55
CA GLN A 108 -19.90 -5.65 4.93
C GLN A 108 -18.74 -5.33 5.88
N PHE A 109 -19.05 -5.07 7.15
CA PHE A 109 -18.03 -4.75 8.15
C PHE A 109 -17.22 -5.98 8.58
N ASP A 110 -17.87 -7.15 8.69
CA ASP A 110 -17.18 -8.40 8.99
C ASP A 110 -16.18 -8.75 7.88
N ARG A 111 -16.56 -8.52 6.62
CA ARG A 111 -15.66 -8.74 5.49
C ARG A 111 -14.46 -7.79 5.51
N PHE A 112 -14.70 -6.53 5.89
CA PHE A 112 -13.61 -5.55 6.08
C PHE A 112 -12.59 -6.08 7.09
N LEU A 113 -13.06 -6.54 8.25
CA LEU A 113 -12.19 -7.08 9.29
C LEU A 113 -11.44 -8.33 8.82
N GLU A 114 -12.16 -9.29 8.25
CA GLU A 114 -11.61 -10.57 7.79
C GLU A 114 -10.51 -10.39 6.73
N LYS A 115 -10.68 -9.43 5.85
CA LYS A 115 -9.70 -9.15 4.79
C LYS A 115 -8.44 -8.49 5.32
N LEU A 116 -8.53 -7.71 6.40
CA LEU A 116 -7.39 -7.00 6.98
C LEU A 116 -6.64 -7.79 8.04
N GLU A 117 -7.29 -8.73 8.72
CA GLU A 117 -6.64 -9.57 9.75
C GLU A 117 -5.35 -10.24 9.26
N PRO A 118 -5.29 -10.85 8.05
CA PRO A 118 -4.05 -11.48 7.59
C PRO A 118 -2.86 -10.53 7.46
N TYR A 119 -3.11 -9.22 7.41
CA TYR A 119 -2.08 -8.22 7.23
C TYR A 119 -1.67 -7.51 8.52
N TYR A 120 -2.18 -7.93 9.67
CA TYR A 120 -1.82 -7.31 10.96
C TYR A 120 -0.32 -7.34 11.24
N CYS A 121 0.38 -8.39 10.79
CA CYS A 121 1.83 -8.48 10.94
C CYS A 121 2.61 -7.50 10.07
N GLN A 122 1.95 -6.89 9.07
CA GLN A 122 2.57 -5.92 8.16
C GLN A 122 2.20 -4.48 8.51
N MET A 123 1.52 -4.26 9.62
CA MET A 123 1.14 -2.92 10.05
C MET A 123 1.53 -2.68 11.51
N SER A 124 1.54 -1.41 11.91
CA SER A 124 1.81 -1.04 13.30
C SER A 124 0.69 -1.53 14.23
N ALA A 125 1.01 -1.69 15.51
CA ALA A 125 0.00 -2.04 16.52
C ALA A 125 -1.15 -1.01 16.55
N GLY A 126 -0.83 0.27 16.34
CA GLY A 126 -1.82 1.35 16.27
C GLY A 126 -2.78 1.17 15.10
N ASN A 127 -2.28 0.80 13.94
CA ASN A 127 -3.12 0.55 12.76
C ASN A 127 -3.97 -0.71 12.91
N ALA A 128 -3.42 -1.79 13.46
CA ALA A 128 -4.19 -2.99 13.76
C ALA A 128 -5.33 -2.68 14.74
N LYS A 129 -5.07 -1.88 15.75
CA LYS A 129 -6.07 -1.41 16.70
C LYS A 129 -7.15 -0.57 16.03
N LEU A 130 -6.75 0.29 15.09
CA LEU A 130 -7.70 1.10 14.33
C LEU A 130 -8.69 0.22 13.55
N VAL A 131 -8.21 -0.82 12.89
CA VAL A 131 -9.07 -1.78 12.16
C VAL A 131 -10.10 -2.39 13.12
N GLN A 132 -9.66 -2.87 14.26
CA GLN A 132 -10.53 -3.49 15.25
C GLN A 132 -11.56 -2.50 15.81
N GLN A 133 -11.12 -1.27 16.09
CA GLN A 133 -11.96 -0.21 16.62
C GLN A 133 -13.05 0.21 15.63
N LEU A 134 -12.68 0.40 14.35
CA LEU A 134 -13.62 0.75 13.30
C LEU A 134 -14.69 -0.32 13.13
N HIS A 135 -14.29 -1.58 13.15
CA HIS A 135 -15.21 -2.72 13.06
C HIS A 135 -16.16 -2.75 14.26
N ALA A 136 -15.62 -2.70 15.48
CA ALA A 136 -16.42 -2.78 16.71
C ALA A 136 -17.44 -1.64 16.79
N ASP A 137 -17.03 -0.41 16.46
CA ASP A 137 -17.92 0.75 16.48
C ASP A 137 -19.03 0.64 15.42
N ALA A 138 -18.69 0.14 14.23
CA ALA A 138 -19.66 -0.07 13.16
C ALA A 138 -20.71 -1.12 13.54
N ILE A 139 -20.29 -2.25 14.11
CA ILE A 139 -21.19 -3.31 14.57
C ILE A 139 -22.11 -2.78 15.66
N LYS A 140 -21.57 -2.00 16.59
CA LYS A 140 -22.36 -1.41 17.68
C LYS A 140 -23.46 -0.49 17.15
N ARG A 141 -23.17 0.30 16.09
CA ARG A 141 -24.13 1.23 15.48
C ARG A 141 -25.27 0.54 14.74
N ILE A 142 -25.07 -0.69 14.29
CA ILE A 142 -26.12 -1.46 13.60
C ILE A 142 -27.21 -1.92 14.59
N GLY A 143 -27.01 -1.71 15.87
CA GLY A 143 -27.99 -2.06 16.89
C GLY A 143 -27.80 -3.44 17.46
N GLY A 144 -26.58 -3.78 17.48
CA GLY A 144 -26.20 -5.06 18.07
C GLY A 144 -26.39 -5.09 19.56
#